data_d3a8362a3bcf8f3257d73e65b0d1cf22
#
_entry.id   d3a8362a3bcf8f3257d73e65b0d1cf22
#
_cell.length_a   1.000
_cell.length_b   1.000
_cell.length_c   1.000
_cell.angle_alpha   90.00
_cell.angle_beta   90.00
_cell.angle_gamma   90.00
#
_symmetry.space_group_name_H-M   'P 1'
#
loop_
_entity.id
_entity.type
_entity.pdbx_description
1 polymer ?
#
loop_
_entity_poly.entity_id
_entity_poly.type
_entity_poly.pdbx_seq_one_letter_code
_entity_poly.pdbx_strand_id
1 'polypeptide(L)'
;MTGRLRRLRHRVSRTLASLLAAAVLVPLAACSATDGPAPPGKKDDGAPRAGTLRVLASSELADMKPLLEQARKATGITVRPTWTGTLDAVEQLGSGKADGAYDAVWLSSDDYLRLHPDAAERITSETPLMTSPVALGVKPSVVKRLGWDPSDVTWTQVHQAVADGRLTYGMTDPARSNSGFSALVSVASALSGAQSALTDADVRKASGKLKEFFGGQRLTSGSSGWLATAYARRGTVDALINYESVLLSLNRDSHTGLTVIRPRDGVVTADYPLSLLSAASPDAKDAVRALTSYLRSPAVQRQLTRETFRRPVVTSVRPAAPLAAEARRELPFPGSRSVADGLLDSYENKLRRPSRTVYVLDTSGSMEGERLRKLKAALTGLTGDFREREEVTLLPFGSSVKRARTHTVDPADPRAGLAAIKADTAALTASGETAIFSSLESAYDRLGPDTESAFTSIVLMTDGENTTGDSADEFAAFYRSLPAARRVTPVFPVVFGDSDRAELDAIATLTGGRLFDATKDQGPGSLDGAFEEIRGYQ
;
A
#
# COMPACT_ATOMS: atom_id res chain seq x y z
N MET A 1 44.19 25.20 49.83
CA MET A 1 43.27 25.07 50.96
C MET A 1 42.23 24.04 50.50
N THR A 2 42.47 22.79 50.78
CA THR A 2 41.96 21.91 51.85
C THR A 2 40.44 21.85 51.80
N GLY A 3 39.75 20.71 51.73
CA GLY A 3 40.17 19.32 51.86
C GLY A 3 38.96 18.39 51.75
N ARG A 4 39.29 17.16 51.38
CA ARG A 4 38.92 15.84 51.94
C ARG A 4 37.45 15.45 51.94
N LEU A 5 37.15 14.43 51.14
CA LEU A 5 37.13 12.98 51.43
C LEU A 5 36.16 12.50 52.54
N ARG A 6 35.22 11.64 52.20
CA ARG A 6 35.16 10.30 52.81
C ARG A 6 34.16 9.37 52.12
N ARG A 7 34.71 8.24 51.71
CA ARG A 7 34.00 6.98 51.36
C ARG A 7 33.50 6.32 52.64
N LEU A 8 32.46 5.54 52.55
CA LEU A 8 32.32 4.32 53.35
C LEU A 8 31.46 3.27 52.63
N ARG A 9 32.10 2.14 52.40
CA ARG A 9 31.55 0.81 52.08
C ARG A 9 31.05 0.15 53.36
N HIS A 10 30.03 -0.77 53.23
CA HIS A 10 29.98 -2.09 53.89
C HIS A 10 28.69 -2.77 53.46
N ARG A 11 28.75 -3.91 52.79
CA ARG A 11 28.92 -5.32 53.18
C ARG A 11 27.60 -5.93 53.67
N VAL A 12 27.02 -6.75 52.81
CA VAL A 12 26.80 -8.21 52.89
C VAL A 12 26.29 -8.78 54.21
N SER A 13 25.14 -9.42 54.18
CA SER A 13 24.95 -10.71 54.85
C SER A 13 23.79 -11.51 54.25
N ARG A 14 24.12 -12.77 53.97
CA ARG A 14 23.24 -13.90 53.65
C ARG A 14 22.64 -14.44 54.95
N THR A 15 21.38 -14.91 54.95
CA THR A 15 20.99 -16.09 55.73
C THR A 15 19.81 -16.80 55.14
N LEU A 16 19.96 -18.04 55.04
CA LEU A 16 19.22 -19.22 54.66
C LEU A 16 17.97 -19.52 55.53
N ALA A 17 17.03 -20.19 54.85
CA ALA A 17 16.28 -21.40 55.28
C ALA A 17 15.08 -21.24 56.22
N SER A 18 13.92 -21.71 55.80
CA SER A 18 13.37 -22.99 56.30
C SER A 18 12.07 -23.36 55.61
N LEU A 19 12.00 -24.61 55.18
CA LEU A 19 10.82 -25.37 54.72
C LEU A 19 9.74 -25.45 55.80
N LEU A 20 8.47 -25.45 55.35
CA LEU A 20 7.40 -26.19 56.03
C LEU A 20 6.37 -26.66 54.98
N ALA A 21 6.30 -27.98 54.88
CA ALA A 21 5.29 -28.73 54.15
C ALA A 21 4.00 -28.80 54.97
N ALA A 22 2.86 -28.58 54.33
CA ALA A 22 1.56 -28.98 54.90
C ALA A 22 0.79 -29.74 53.83
N ALA A 23 0.69 -31.03 54.05
CA ALA A 23 -0.19 -31.95 53.37
C ALA A 23 -1.61 -31.75 53.86
N VAL A 24 -2.58 -31.65 52.97
CA VAL A 24 -4.02 -31.73 53.29
C VAL A 24 -4.69 -32.75 52.37
N LEU A 25 -5.31 -33.69 53.05
CA LEU A 25 -6.03 -34.87 52.61
C LEU A 25 -7.17 -34.59 51.65
N VAL A 26 -7.26 -35.48 50.65
CA VAL A 26 -8.44 -35.69 49.79
C VAL A 26 -9.41 -36.65 50.53
N PRO A 27 -10.71 -36.38 50.58
CA PRO A 27 -11.71 -37.42 50.76
C PRO A 27 -12.29 -37.86 49.41
N LEU A 28 -12.10 -39.12 49.05
CA LEU A 28 -12.96 -39.82 48.11
C LEU A 28 -14.37 -39.97 48.74
N ALA A 29 -15.37 -39.52 48.05
CA ALA A 29 -16.77 -39.94 48.32
C ALA A 29 -17.31 -40.61 47.05
N ALA A 30 -17.73 -41.84 47.25
CA ALA A 30 -18.19 -42.76 46.21
C ALA A 30 -19.63 -42.43 45.75
N CYS A 31 -19.91 -42.90 44.55
CA CYS A 31 -21.14 -42.88 43.80
C CYS A 31 -22.40 -43.30 44.57
N SER A 32 -23.50 -42.64 44.32
CA SER A 32 -24.80 -43.30 44.14
C SER A 32 -25.60 -42.56 43.07
N ALA A 33 -25.97 -43.33 42.06
CA ALA A 33 -26.83 -42.89 40.96
C ALA A 33 -28.27 -42.78 41.48
N THR A 34 -28.87 -41.61 41.22
CA THR A 34 -30.32 -41.46 41.21
C THR A 34 -30.72 -40.68 39.99
N ASP A 35 -31.46 -41.31 39.10
CA ASP A 35 -32.10 -40.70 37.93
C ASP A 35 -33.08 -39.61 38.38
N GLY A 36 -32.72 -38.35 38.16
CA GLY A 36 -33.59 -37.19 38.21
C GLY A 36 -33.57 -36.50 36.83
N PRO A 37 -34.69 -35.89 36.40
CA PRO A 37 -34.74 -35.23 35.07
C PRO A 37 -33.72 -34.11 34.97
N ALA A 38 -32.96 -34.07 33.88
CA ALA A 38 -31.96 -33.07 33.55
C ALA A 38 -32.56 -31.65 33.67
N PRO A 39 -31.86 -30.68 34.28
CA PRO A 39 -32.32 -29.30 34.29
C PRO A 39 -32.31 -28.77 32.84
N PRO A 40 -33.27 -27.87 32.49
CA PRO A 40 -33.34 -27.28 31.16
C PRO A 40 -32.03 -26.57 30.87
N GLY A 41 -31.41 -26.93 29.74
CA GLY A 41 -30.15 -26.37 29.28
C GLY A 41 -30.19 -24.84 29.36
N LYS A 42 -29.20 -24.25 30.03
CA LYS A 42 -28.95 -22.83 29.94
C LYS A 42 -28.88 -22.46 28.46
N LYS A 43 -29.83 -21.65 28.02
CA LYS A 43 -29.69 -20.95 26.75
C LYS A 43 -28.33 -20.24 26.79
N ASP A 44 -27.49 -20.60 25.86
CA ASP A 44 -26.21 -19.91 25.62
C ASP A 44 -26.61 -18.47 25.23
N ASP A 45 -26.44 -17.52 26.12
CA ASP A 45 -26.90 -16.14 25.95
C ASP A 45 -26.11 -15.38 24.88
N GLY A 46 -25.45 -16.08 23.95
CA GLY A 46 -24.88 -15.50 22.72
C GLY A 46 -23.89 -14.34 22.94
N ALA A 47 -23.39 -14.16 24.16
CA ALA A 47 -22.38 -13.16 24.43
C ALA A 47 -21.08 -13.54 23.70
N PRO A 48 -20.56 -12.69 22.80
CA PRO A 48 -19.36 -12.98 22.06
C PRO A 48 -18.20 -13.19 23.04
N ARG A 49 -17.47 -14.30 22.89
CA ARG A 49 -16.25 -14.54 23.65
C ARG A 49 -15.22 -13.49 23.24
N ALA A 50 -14.69 -12.75 24.22
CA ALA A 50 -13.60 -11.81 24.00
C ALA A 50 -12.40 -12.53 23.32
N GLY A 51 -11.91 -11.98 22.20
CA GLY A 51 -10.83 -12.60 21.45
C GLY A 51 -10.05 -11.61 20.60
N THR A 52 -8.90 -12.05 20.13
CA THR A 52 -8.11 -11.31 19.14
C THR A 52 -8.24 -11.99 17.79
N LEU A 53 -8.60 -11.22 16.76
CA LEU A 53 -8.70 -11.65 15.38
C LEU A 53 -7.51 -11.05 14.59
N ARG A 54 -6.63 -11.90 14.07
CA ARG A 54 -5.50 -11.51 13.21
C ARG A 54 -6.00 -11.44 11.78
N VAL A 55 -5.93 -10.29 11.15
CA VAL A 55 -6.55 -10.04 9.85
C VAL A 55 -5.51 -9.51 8.86
N LEU A 56 -5.33 -10.20 7.75
CA LEU A 56 -4.61 -9.66 6.60
C LEU A 56 -5.56 -8.72 5.86
N ALA A 57 -5.26 -7.43 5.81
CA ALA A 57 -6.22 -6.40 5.43
C ALA A 57 -5.67 -5.42 4.40
N SER A 58 -6.52 -4.98 3.47
CA SER A 58 -6.20 -3.91 2.53
C SER A 58 -5.92 -2.60 3.25
N SER A 59 -4.88 -1.89 2.82
CA SER A 59 -4.35 -0.69 3.49
C SER A 59 -5.34 0.47 3.60
N GLU A 60 -6.28 0.62 2.67
CA GLU A 60 -7.32 1.64 2.72
C GLU A 60 -8.35 1.43 3.85
N LEU A 61 -8.40 0.23 4.42
CA LEU A 61 -9.25 -0.05 5.59
C LEU A 61 -8.69 0.55 6.90
N ALA A 62 -7.54 1.21 6.85
CA ALA A 62 -6.99 1.89 8.02
C ALA A 62 -7.92 2.99 8.57
N ASP A 63 -8.80 3.55 7.76
CA ASP A 63 -9.84 4.50 8.15
C ASP A 63 -10.97 3.87 9.00
N MET A 64 -11.07 2.53 9.00
CA MET A 64 -12.01 1.78 9.84
C MET A 64 -11.60 1.70 11.31
N LYS A 65 -10.39 2.13 11.70
CA LYS A 65 -9.90 2.03 13.09
C LYS A 65 -10.89 2.56 14.15
N PRO A 66 -11.55 3.73 13.97
CA PRO A 66 -12.53 4.22 14.95
C PRO A 66 -13.74 3.29 15.12
N LEU A 67 -14.25 2.73 14.01
CA LEU A 67 -15.37 1.77 14.02
C LEU A 67 -14.96 0.42 14.62
N LEU A 68 -13.73 -0.04 14.36
CA LEU A 68 -13.19 -1.27 14.96
C LEU A 68 -12.99 -1.13 16.47
N GLU A 69 -12.61 0.06 16.96
CA GLU A 69 -12.54 0.31 18.40
C GLU A 69 -13.92 0.30 19.06
N GLN A 70 -14.96 0.81 18.38
CA GLN A 70 -16.34 0.69 18.83
C GLN A 70 -16.82 -0.77 18.81
N ALA A 71 -16.47 -1.52 17.74
CA ALA A 71 -16.76 -2.95 17.66
C ALA A 71 -16.11 -3.71 18.83
N ARG A 72 -14.86 -3.39 19.17
CA ARG A 72 -14.17 -3.97 20.33
C ARG A 72 -14.93 -3.73 21.63
N LYS A 73 -15.41 -2.51 21.86
CA LYS A 73 -16.21 -2.17 23.07
C LYS A 73 -17.54 -2.91 23.10
N ALA A 74 -18.18 -3.11 21.95
CA ALA A 74 -19.49 -3.74 21.86
C ALA A 74 -19.43 -5.27 21.87
N THR A 75 -18.39 -5.87 21.29
CA THR A 75 -18.30 -7.32 21.07
C THR A 75 -17.19 -7.99 21.87
N GLY A 76 -16.27 -7.23 22.47
CA GLY A 76 -15.06 -7.76 23.11
C GLY A 76 -13.98 -8.23 22.11
N ILE A 77 -14.21 -8.12 20.80
CA ILE A 77 -13.30 -8.62 19.76
C ILE A 77 -12.31 -7.53 19.39
N THR A 78 -11.00 -7.84 19.51
CA THR A 78 -9.91 -6.98 19.08
C THR A 78 -9.44 -7.41 17.69
N VAL A 79 -9.59 -6.56 16.68
CA VAL A 79 -9.04 -6.79 15.33
C VAL A 79 -7.60 -6.30 15.30
N ARG A 80 -6.66 -7.16 14.89
CA ARG A 80 -5.25 -6.83 14.65
C ARG A 80 -4.95 -6.95 13.15
N PRO A 81 -5.02 -5.85 12.40
CA PRO A 81 -4.76 -5.87 10.98
C PRO A 81 -3.26 -5.86 10.68
N THR A 82 -2.86 -6.67 9.69
CA THR A 82 -1.61 -6.52 8.94
C THR A 82 -1.98 -5.95 7.58
N TRP A 83 -1.48 -4.75 7.29
CA TRP A 83 -1.83 -4.04 6.06
C TRP A 83 -1.01 -4.54 4.88
N THR A 84 -1.67 -4.80 3.75
CA THR A 84 -1.06 -5.28 2.51
C THR A 84 -1.86 -4.84 1.28
N GLY A 85 -1.30 -5.03 0.09
CA GLY A 85 -2.04 -4.97 -1.16
C GLY A 85 -2.93 -6.20 -1.35
N THR A 86 -4.01 -6.06 -2.12
CA THR A 86 -4.92 -7.21 -2.38
C THR A 86 -4.21 -8.33 -3.16
N LEU A 87 -3.41 -7.97 -4.17
CA LEU A 87 -2.70 -8.96 -4.99
C LEU A 87 -1.64 -9.71 -4.17
N ASP A 88 -0.87 -8.98 -3.33
CA ASP A 88 0.11 -9.56 -2.40
C ASP A 88 -0.56 -10.50 -1.38
N ALA A 89 -1.77 -10.14 -0.89
CA ALA A 89 -2.53 -10.99 0.00
C ALA A 89 -2.93 -12.30 -0.70
N VAL A 90 -3.36 -12.24 -1.96
CA VAL A 90 -3.72 -13.42 -2.76
C VAL A 90 -2.50 -14.34 -2.97
N GLU A 91 -1.32 -13.77 -3.21
CA GLU A 91 -0.08 -14.55 -3.31
C GLU A 91 0.27 -15.23 -1.98
N GLN A 92 0.17 -14.51 -0.85
CA GLN A 92 0.40 -15.09 0.49
C GLN A 92 -0.58 -16.23 0.79
N LEU A 93 -1.84 -16.09 0.40
CA LEU A 93 -2.84 -17.15 0.51
C LEU A 93 -2.47 -18.34 -0.36
N GLY A 94 -2.24 -18.14 -1.66
CA GLY A 94 -1.92 -19.20 -2.61
C GLY A 94 -0.67 -19.99 -2.22
N SER A 95 0.37 -19.32 -1.71
CA SER A 95 1.61 -19.96 -1.22
C SER A 95 1.49 -20.61 0.16
N GLY A 96 0.39 -20.45 0.89
CA GLY A 96 0.20 -20.98 2.24
C GLY A 96 0.89 -20.17 3.35
N LYS A 97 1.53 -19.07 3.04
CA LYS A 97 2.19 -18.20 4.05
C LYS A 97 1.20 -17.57 5.05
N ALA A 98 -0.07 -17.47 4.68
CA ALA A 98 -1.12 -16.94 5.53
C ALA A 98 -1.60 -17.95 6.59
N ASP A 99 -1.38 -19.26 6.39
CA ASP A 99 -1.88 -20.32 7.25
C ASP A 99 -1.27 -20.23 8.65
N GLY A 100 -2.12 -20.22 9.67
CA GLY A 100 -1.70 -20.08 11.05
C GLY A 100 -1.15 -18.69 11.44
N ALA A 101 -0.83 -17.83 10.46
CA ALA A 101 -0.44 -16.44 10.71
C ALA A 101 -1.67 -15.53 10.89
N TYR A 102 -2.73 -15.77 10.11
CA TYR A 102 -3.96 -15.00 10.13
C TYR A 102 -5.19 -15.89 10.36
N ASP A 103 -6.26 -15.30 10.83
CA ASP A 103 -7.56 -15.93 11.07
C ASP A 103 -8.57 -15.57 9.98
N ALA A 104 -8.41 -14.39 9.38
CA ALA A 104 -9.26 -13.88 8.32
C ALA A 104 -8.47 -12.97 7.37
N VAL A 105 -9.02 -12.74 6.17
CA VAL A 105 -8.60 -11.67 5.26
C VAL A 105 -9.74 -10.66 5.08
N TRP A 106 -9.38 -9.39 4.91
CA TRP A 106 -10.34 -8.31 4.65
C TRP A 106 -9.81 -7.46 3.50
N LEU A 107 -10.13 -7.87 2.31
CA LEU A 107 -9.66 -7.22 1.08
C LEU A 107 -10.65 -6.16 0.60
N SER A 108 -10.23 -5.37 -0.39
CA SER A 108 -11.14 -4.45 -1.08
C SER A 108 -12.15 -5.21 -1.93
N SER A 109 -11.70 -6.30 -2.58
CA SER A 109 -12.53 -7.25 -3.34
C SER A 109 -11.85 -8.61 -3.35
N ASP A 110 -12.65 -9.67 -3.39
CA ASP A 110 -12.18 -11.05 -3.57
C ASP A 110 -12.23 -11.51 -5.04
N ASP A 111 -12.55 -10.63 -5.99
CA ASP A 111 -12.67 -11.00 -7.41
C ASP A 111 -11.37 -11.57 -7.98
N TYR A 112 -10.21 -10.93 -7.68
CA TYR A 112 -8.91 -11.44 -8.10
C TYR A 112 -8.56 -12.73 -7.35
N LEU A 113 -8.88 -12.82 -6.06
CA LEU A 113 -8.67 -14.03 -5.25
C LEU A 113 -9.41 -15.23 -5.85
N ARG A 114 -10.66 -15.05 -6.30
CA ARG A 114 -11.48 -16.12 -6.91
C ARG A 114 -10.89 -16.67 -8.21
N LEU A 115 -10.03 -15.91 -8.90
CA LEU A 115 -9.30 -16.37 -10.08
C LEU A 115 -8.10 -17.29 -9.73
N HIS A 116 -7.74 -17.41 -8.44
CA HIS A 116 -6.62 -18.19 -7.93
C HIS A 116 -7.14 -19.38 -7.10
N PRO A 117 -7.31 -20.58 -7.67
CA PRO A 117 -7.89 -21.72 -6.97
C PRO A 117 -7.19 -22.03 -5.65
N ASP A 118 -5.84 -22.03 -5.63
CA ASP A 118 -5.04 -22.30 -4.44
C ASP A 118 -5.29 -21.30 -3.29
N ALA A 119 -5.61 -20.05 -3.60
CA ALA A 119 -5.99 -19.03 -2.63
C ALA A 119 -7.48 -19.15 -2.24
N ALA A 120 -8.37 -19.40 -3.22
CA ALA A 120 -9.81 -19.50 -3.01
C ALA A 120 -10.17 -20.69 -2.09
N GLU A 121 -9.49 -21.84 -2.22
CA GLU A 121 -9.69 -23.02 -1.36
C GLU A 121 -9.38 -22.75 0.13
N ARG A 122 -8.65 -21.69 0.43
CA ARG A 122 -8.33 -21.29 1.82
C ARG A 122 -9.42 -20.42 2.46
N ILE A 123 -10.45 -20.05 1.71
CA ILE A 123 -11.58 -19.27 2.21
C ILE A 123 -12.77 -20.20 2.49
N THR A 124 -13.37 -20.08 3.67
CA THR A 124 -14.55 -20.87 4.06
C THR A 124 -15.83 -20.06 4.06
N SER A 125 -15.73 -18.76 4.22
CA SER A 125 -16.88 -17.87 4.14
C SER A 125 -16.45 -16.44 3.82
N GLU A 126 -17.28 -15.73 3.07
CA GLU A 126 -17.11 -14.35 2.69
C GLU A 126 -18.33 -13.54 3.13
N THR A 127 -18.10 -12.37 3.71
CA THR A 127 -19.20 -11.50 4.14
C THR A 127 -18.93 -10.08 3.66
N PRO A 128 -19.56 -9.60 2.59
CA PRO A 128 -19.48 -8.21 2.16
C PRO A 128 -19.97 -7.26 3.26
N LEU A 129 -19.21 -6.22 3.54
CA LEU A 129 -19.50 -5.29 4.64
C LEU A 129 -19.88 -3.88 4.18
N MET A 130 -19.42 -3.47 3.01
CA MET A 130 -19.61 -2.15 2.43
C MET A 130 -19.19 -2.17 0.98
N THR A 131 -19.55 -1.15 0.18
CA THR A 131 -19.11 -1.07 -1.22
C THR A 131 -18.56 0.30 -1.57
N SER A 132 -17.65 0.34 -2.55
CA SER A 132 -17.15 1.58 -3.14
C SER A 132 -16.74 1.36 -4.59
N PRO A 133 -17.42 1.99 -5.58
CA PRO A 133 -17.03 1.87 -6.97
C PRO A 133 -15.74 2.64 -7.26
N VAL A 134 -15.01 2.22 -8.29
CA VAL A 134 -13.98 3.04 -8.90
C VAL A 134 -14.62 4.28 -9.52
N ALA A 135 -14.03 5.43 -9.28
CA ALA A 135 -14.53 6.73 -9.75
C ALA A 135 -13.36 7.63 -10.18
N LEU A 136 -13.72 8.72 -10.85
CA LEU A 136 -12.78 9.76 -11.29
C LEU A 136 -13.04 11.03 -10.48
N GLY A 137 -12.05 11.50 -9.71
CA GLY A 137 -12.07 12.81 -9.05
C GLY A 137 -11.39 13.85 -9.94
N VAL A 138 -12.12 14.82 -10.47
CA VAL A 138 -11.60 15.80 -11.43
C VAL A 138 -11.61 17.20 -10.85
N LYS A 139 -10.57 18.00 -11.09
CA LYS A 139 -10.56 19.42 -10.72
C LYS A 139 -11.76 20.16 -11.38
N PRO A 140 -12.52 20.99 -10.65
CA PRO A 140 -13.69 21.69 -11.22
C PRO A 140 -13.35 22.55 -12.44
N SER A 141 -12.19 23.17 -12.47
CA SER A 141 -11.69 23.93 -13.62
C SER A 141 -11.50 23.08 -14.87
N VAL A 142 -11.10 21.80 -14.68
CA VAL A 142 -10.92 20.84 -15.77
C VAL A 142 -12.27 20.34 -16.28
N VAL A 143 -13.21 20.03 -15.38
CA VAL A 143 -14.60 19.68 -15.75
C VAL A 143 -15.19 20.77 -16.64
N LYS A 144 -15.06 22.04 -16.23
CA LYS A 144 -15.50 23.19 -17.01
C LYS A 144 -14.78 23.31 -18.36
N ARG A 145 -13.45 23.15 -18.39
CA ARG A 145 -12.63 23.21 -19.60
C ARG A 145 -13.00 22.14 -20.61
N LEU A 146 -13.35 20.94 -20.15
CA LEU A 146 -13.75 19.81 -20.97
C LEU A 146 -15.22 19.85 -21.38
N GLY A 147 -16.03 20.74 -20.77
CA GLY A 147 -17.46 20.84 -21.03
C GLY A 147 -18.25 19.61 -20.55
N TRP A 148 -17.78 18.96 -19.51
CA TRP A 148 -18.38 17.73 -18.99
C TRP A 148 -19.59 17.99 -18.09
N ASP A 149 -20.66 17.22 -18.31
CA ASP A 149 -21.69 17.00 -17.29
C ASP A 149 -21.23 15.80 -16.44
N PRO A 150 -20.94 15.98 -15.14
CA PRO A 150 -20.44 14.91 -14.28
C PRO A 150 -21.36 13.67 -14.22
N SER A 151 -22.65 13.82 -14.51
CA SER A 151 -23.61 12.71 -14.50
C SER A 151 -23.54 11.83 -15.76
N ASP A 152 -22.95 12.35 -16.85
CA ASP A 152 -22.99 11.75 -18.19
C ASP A 152 -21.61 11.33 -18.75
N VAL A 153 -20.52 11.57 -18.00
CA VAL A 153 -19.16 11.20 -18.45
C VAL A 153 -19.01 9.68 -18.54
N THR A 154 -18.35 9.24 -19.62
CA THR A 154 -18.01 7.84 -19.91
C THR A 154 -16.50 7.61 -19.91
N TRP A 155 -16.04 6.36 -19.73
CA TRP A 155 -14.63 6.01 -19.89
C TRP A 155 -14.09 6.34 -21.29
N THR A 156 -14.95 6.24 -22.31
CA THR A 156 -14.59 6.64 -23.67
C THR A 156 -14.30 8.14 -23.78
N GLN A 157 -15.09 8.99 -23.12
CA GLN A 157 -14.82 10.44 -23.07
C GLN A 157 -13.57 10.77 -22.26
N VAL A 158 -13.32 10.03 -21.17
CA VAL A 158 -12.07 10.16 -20.39
C VAL A 158 -10.87 9.78 -21.26
N HIS A 159 -10.92 8.62 -21.95
CA HIS A 159 -9.90 8.21 -22.92
C HIS A 159 -9.63 9.29 -23.98
N GLN A 160 -10.68 9.82 -24.60
CA GLN A 160 -10.52 10.83 -25.63
C GLN A 160 -9.82 12.10 -25.09
N ALA A 161 -10.21 12.56 -23.88
CA ALA A 161 -9.58 13.73 -23.27
C ALA A 161 -8.10 13.49 -22.95
N VAL A 162 -7.74 12.25 -22.58
CA VAL A 162 -6.34 11.84 -22.36
C VAL A 162 -5.57 11.77 -23.69
N ALA A 163 -6.12 11.11 -24.70
CA ALA A 163 -5.49 10.97 -26.02
C ALA A 163 -5.23 12.33 -26.69
N ASP A 164 -6.14 13.29 -26.50
CA ASP A 164 -6.00 14.67 -26.98
C ASP A 164 -5.01 15.52 -26.13
N GLY A 165 -4.39 14.95 -25.09
CA GLY A 165 -3.50 15.68 -24.17
C GLY A 165 -4.22 16.71 -23.29
N ARG A 166 -5.55 16.64 -23.18
CA ARG A 166 -6.39 17.59 -22.44
C ARG A 166 -6.65 17.16 -20.99
N LEU A 167 -6.27 15.95 -20.61
CA LEU A 167 -6.45 15.39 -19.28
C LEU A 167 -5.22 14.58 -18.86
N THR A 168 -4.67 14.89 -17.69
CA THR A 168 -3.69 14.07 -16.99
C THR A 168 -4.27 13.54 -15.68
N TYR A 169 -3.84 12.36 -15.27
CA TYR A 169 -4.40 11.78 -14.06
C TYR A 169 -3.37 10.98 -13.22
N GLY A 170 -3.74 10.75 -11.96
CA GLY A 170 -3.10 9.82 -11.07
C GLY A 170 -3.94 8.57 -10.89
N MET A 171 -3.28 7.42 -10.76
CA MET A 171 -3.90 6.13 -10.46
C MET A 171 -2.90 5.26 -9.70
N THR A 172 -3.37 4.39 -8.82
CA THR A 172 -2.47 3.41 -8.17
C THR A 172 -1.95 2.39 -9.17
N ASP A 173 -0.81 1.79 -8.84
CA ASP A 173 -0.26 0.69 -9.63
C ASP A 173 -1.20 -0.52 -9.55
N PRO A 174 -1.73 -1.02 -10.69
CA PRO A 174 -2.62 -2.18 -10.73
C PRO A 174 -2.02 -3.47 -10.17
N ALA A 175 -0.71 -3.66 -10.29
CA ALA A 175 -0.03 -4.85 -9.77
C ALA A 175 0.12 -4.82 -8.23
N ARG A 176 -0.04 -3.64 -7.61
CA ARG A 176 0.15 -3.43 -6.17
C ARG A 176 -1.13 -3.09 -5.41
N SER A 177 -2.11 -2.50 -6.08
CA SER A 177 -3.31 -1.97 -5.44
C SER A 177 -4.58 -2.34 -6.18
N ASN A 178 -5.57 -2.84 -5.44
CA ASN A 178 -6.85 -3.24 -6.02
C ASN A 178 -7.60 -2.06 -6.68
N SER A 179 -7.46 -0.83 -6.19
CA SER A 179 -8.10 0.33 -6.87
C SER A 179 -7.52 0.56 -8.25
N GLY A 180 -6.21 0.35 -8.43
CA GLY A 180 -5.55 0.39 -9.74
C GLY A 180 -5.97 -0.77 -10.62
N PHE A 181 -6.00 -1.99 -10.06
CA PHE A 181 -6.45 -3.17 -10.79
C PHE A 181 -7.91 -3.04 -11.24
N SER A 182 -8.81 -2.63 -10.35
CA SER A 182 -10.22 -2.37 -10.68
C SER A 182 -10.38 -1.25 -11.73
N ALA A 183 -9.52 -0.22 -11.69
CA ALA A 183 -9.50 0.83 -12.70
C ALA A 183 -9.02 0.31 -14.06
N LEU A 184 -7.93 -0.49 -14.08
CA LEU A 184 -7.43 -1.14 -15.30
C LEU A 184 -8.50 -2.02 -15.95
N VAL A 185 -9.19 -2.85 -15.15
CA VAL A 185 -10.31 -3.69 -15.60
C VAL A 185 -11.48 -2.82 -16.11
N SER A 186 -11.85 -1.77 -15.37
CA SER A 186 -12.92 -0.85 -15.77
C SER A 186 -12.67 -0.24 -17.15
N VAL A 187 -11.46 0.29 -17.34
CA VAL A 187 -11.06 0.93 -18.61
C VAL A 187 -10.97 -0.10 -19.74
N ALA A 188 -10.38 -1.28 -19.48
CA ALA A 188 -10.28 -2.35 -20.49
C ALA A 188 -11.67 -2.83 -20.93
N SER A 189 -12.57 -3.08 -19.99
CA SER A 189 -13.94 -3.52 -20.26
C SER A 189 -14.75 -2.48 -21.02
N ALA A 190 -14.68 -1.21 -20.61
CA ALA A 190 -15.39 -0.12 -21.27
C ALA A 190 -14.87 0.14 -22.68
N LEU A 191 -13.55 0.23 -22.88
CA LEU A 191 -12.95 0.56 -24.18
C LEU A 191 -13.00 -0.60 -25.19
N SER A 192 -13.05 -1.86 -24.73
CA SER A 192 -13.30 -3.02 -25.59
C SER A 192 -14.78 -3.15 -25.99
N GLY A 193 -15.67 -2.60 -25.14
CA GLY A 193 -17.12 -2.77 -25.28
C GLY A 193 -17.61 -4.15 -24.83
N ALA A 194 -16.87 -4.81 -23.93
CA ALA A 194 -17.22 -6.11 -23.38
C ALA A 194 -18.58 -6.09 -22.68
N GLN A 195 -19.42 -7.11 -22.97
CA GLN A 195 -20.75 -7.26 -22.37
C GLN A 195 -20.83 -8.47 -21.43
N SER A 196 -19.82 -9.32 -21.44
CA SER A 196 -19.63 -10.50 -20.60
C SER A 196 -18.21 -10.49 -20.04
N ALA A 197 -17.80 -11.53 -19.31
CA ALA A 197 -16.46 -11.63 -18.76
C ALA A 197 -15.38 -11.26 -19.79
N LEU A 198 -14.45 -10.39 -19.37
CA LEU A 198 -13.39 -9.87 -20.23
C LEU A 198 -12.49 -11.03 -20.71
N THR A 199 -12.20 -11.04 -22.00
CA THR A 199 -11.38 -12.06 -22.66
C THR A 199 -10.08 -11.48 -23.22
N ASP A 200 -9.10 -12.33 -23.56
CA ASP A 200 -7.88 -11.93 -24.27
C ASP A 200 -8.17 -11.21 -25.61
N ALA A 201 -9.24 -11.59 -26.29
CA ALA A 201 -9.65 -10.92 -27.53
C ALA A 201 -10.10 -9.49 -27.27
N ASP A 202 -10.84 -9.26 -26.19
CA ASP A 202 -11.28 -7.93 -25.77
C ASP A 202 -10.07 -7.05 -25.39
N VAL A 203 -9.13 -7.59 -24.62
CA VAL A 203 -7.90 -6.89 -24.24
C VAL A 203 -7.09 -6.51 -25.48
N ARG A 204 -6.87 -7.45 -26.42
CA ARG A 204 -6.18 -7.15 -27.68
C ARG A 204 -6.90 -6.08 -28.50
N LYS A 205 -8.22 -6.14 -28.60
CA LYS A 205 -9.04 -5.13 -29.30
C LYS A 205 -8.88 -3.72 -28.71
N ALA A 206 -8.77 -3.63 -27.38
CA ALA A 206 -8.63 -2.37 -26.66
C ALA A 206 -7.17 -1.87 -26.58
N SER A 207 -6.17 -2.68 -26.91
CA SER A 207 -4.75 -2.42 -26.59
C SER A 207 -4.23 -1.05 -27.03
N GLY A 208 -4.57 -0.57 -28.23
CA GLY A 208 -4.18 0.75 -28.73
C GLY A 208 -4.77 1.87 -27.86
N LYS A 209 -6.07 1.81 -27.56
CA LYS A 209 -6.75 2.78 -26.70
C LYS A 209 -6.24 2.75 -25.27
N LEU A 210 -5.93 1.54 -24.75
CA LEU A 210 -5.33 1.38 -23.43
C LEU A 210 -3.96 2.05 -23.36
N LYS A 211 -3.11 1.89 -24.38
CA LYS A 211 -1.81 2.55 -24.45
C LYS A 211 -1.93 4.08 -24.46
N GLU A 212 -2.87 4.63 -25.23
CA GLU A 212 -3.16 6.06 -25.23
C GLU A 212 -3.65 6.52 -23.85
N PHE A 213 -4.58 5.79 -23.25
CA PHE A 213 -5.13 6.10 -21.92
C PHE A 213 -4.03 6.13 -20.86
N PHE A 214 -3.23 5.07 -20.73
CA PHE A 214 -2.15 4.99 -19.72
C PHE A 214 -0.97 5.92 -20.02
N GLY A 215 -0.85 6.44 -21.24
CA GLY A 215 0.05 7.54 -21.58
C GLY A 215 -0.24 8.84 -20.82
N GLY A 216 -1.48 9.05 -20.36
CA GLY A 216 -1.88 10.22 -19.56
C GLY A 216 -1.69 10.08 -18.06
N GLN A 217 -1.33 8.90 -17.55
CA GLN A 217 -1.03 8.71 -16.15
C GLN A 217 0.29 9.39 -15.79
N ARG A 218 0.27 10.38 -14.88
CA ARG A 218 1.43 11.20 -14.49
C ARG A 218 1.79 11.04 -13.00
N LEU A 219 0.90 10.43 -12.21
CA LEU A 219 1.10 10.15 -10.80
C LEU A 219 0.72 8.70 -10.53
N THR A 220 1.59 7.97 -9.86
CA THR A 220 1.34 6.59 -9.44
C THR A 220 1.69 6.40 -7.96
N SER A 221 1.14 5.36 -7.35
CA SER A 221 1.42 4.96 -5.97
C SER A 221 1.03 3.50 -5.76
N GLY A 222 1.71 2.82 -4.86
CA GLY A 222 1.38 1.45 -4.47
C GLY A 222 0.10 1.31 -3.63
N SER A 223 -0.51 2.42 -3.16
CA SER A 223 -1.75 2.34 -2.39
C SER A 223 -2.67 3.54 -2.59
N SER A 224 -3.98 3.31 -2.41
CA SER A 224 -5.04 4.32 -2.56
C SER A 224 -4.87 5.53 -1.63
N GLY A 225 -4.53 5.29 -0.37
CA GLY A 225 -4.33 6.35 0.61
C GLY A 225 -3.10 7.23 0.31
N TRP A 226 -2.02 6.61 -0.14
CA TRP A 226 -0.81 7.34 -0.53
C TRP A 226 -0.99 8.14 -1.80
N LEU A 227 -1.70 7.61 -2.79
CA LEU A 227 -2.06 8.37 -3.99
C LEU A 227 -2.82 9.66 -3.62
N ALA A 228 -3.79 9.54 -2.71
CA ALA A 228 -4.55 10.68 -2.22
C ALA A 228 -3.66 11.70 -1.50
N THR A 229 -2.75 11.23 -0.63
CA THR A 229 -1.79 12.09 0.09
C THR A 229 -0.82 12.79 -0.88
N ALA A 230 -0.26 12.06 -1.85
CA ALA A 230 0.64 12.63 -2.86
C ALA A 230 -0.07 13.69 -3.71
N TYR A 231 -1.32 13.44 -4.08
CA TYR A 231 -2.13 14.43 -4.79
C TYR A 231 -2.42 15.68 -3.95
N ALA A 232 -2.81 15.52 -2.68
CA ALA A 232 -3.08 16.64 -1.79
C ALA A 232 -1.86 17.57 -1.63
N ARG A 233 -0.67 16.98 -1.56
CA ARG A 233 0.60 17.71 -1.42
C ARG A 233 1.03 18.43 -2.71
N ARG A 234 0.81 17.81 -3.87
CA ARG A 234 1.39 18.24 -5.15
C ARG A 234 0.38 18.90 -6.10
N GLY A 235 -0.84 18.38 -6.19
CA GLY A 235 -1.87 18.88 -7.10
C GLY A 235 -1.45 18.91 -8.59
N THR A 236 -0.45 18.11 -8.98
CA THR A 236 0.21 18.18 -10.31
C THR A 236 -0.60 17.63 -11.46
N VAL A 237 -1.60 16.77 -11.19
CA VAL A 237 -2.47 16.17 -12.20
C VAL A 237 -3.86 16.77 -12.17
N ASP A 238 -4.58 16.62 -13.27
CA ASP A 238 -5.94 17.16 -13.46
C ASP A 238 -7.01 16.33 -12.73
N ALA A 239 -6.76 15.02 -12.59
CA ALA A 239 -7.71 14.09 -12.03
C ALA A 239 -7.03 12.95 -11.23
N LEU A 240 -7.82 12.23 -10.41
CA LEU A 240 -7.44 10.97 -9.78
C LEU A 240 -8.44 9.88 -10.14
N ILE A 241 -7.96 8.68 -10.42
CA ILE A 241 -8.77 7.46 -10.47
C ILE A 241 -8.54 6.70 -9.17
N ASN A 242 -9.60 6.51 -8.40
CA ASN A 242 -9.57 5.82 -7.12
C ASN A 242 -11.00 5.40 -6.73
N TYR A 243 -11.17 4.73 -5.60
CA TYR A 243 -12.50 4.48 -5.06
C TYR A 243 -13.25 5.78 -4.72
N GLU A 244 -14.56 5.80 -4.97
CA GLU A 244 -15.44 6.93 -4.64
C GLU A 244 -15.24 7.39 -3.18
N SER A 245 -15.15 6.45 -2.25
CA SER A 245 -14.93 6.73 -0.83
C SER A 245 -13.63 7.48 -0.55
N VAL A 246 -12.54 7.08 -1.20
CA VAL A 246 -11.22 7.73 -1.04
C VAL A 246 -11.24 9.16 -1.59
N LEU A 247 -11.87 9.37 -2.76
CA LEU A 247 -11.98 10.71 -3.36
C LEU A 247 -12.85 11.65 -2.51
N LEU A 248 -13.93 11.14 -1.93
CA LEU A 248 -14.79 11.93 -1.04
C LEU A 248 -14.11 12.23 0.30
N SER A 249 -13.36 11.27 0.85
CA SER A 249 -12.54 11.50 2.04
C SER A 249 -11.44 12.53 1.79
N LEU A 250 -10.78 12.47 0.62
CA LEU A 250 -9.79 13.45 0.21
C LEU A 250 -10.39 14.86 0.11
N ASN A 251 -11.60 14.99 -0.43
CA ASN A 251 -12.32 16.28 -0.45
C ASN A 251 -12.62 16.80 0.96
N ARG A 252 -13.03 15.93 1.88
CA ARG A 252 -13.33 16.31 3.27
C ARG A 252 -12.06 16.71 4.03
N ASP A 253 -11.02 15.88 3.94
CA ASP A 253 -9.87 15.97 4.85
C ASP A 253 -8.78 16.93 4.33
N SER A 254 -8.67 17.09 3.00
CA SER A 254 -7.66 17.94 2.35
C SER A 254 -8.26 19.10 1.55
N HIS A 255 -9.56 19.28 1.57
CA HIS A 255 -10.29 20.38 0.92
C HIS A 255 -9.98 20.53 -0.58
N THR A 256 -9.74 19.40 -1.28
CA THR A 256 -9.34 19.42 -2.69
C THR A 256 -10.44 19.85 -3.64
N GLY A 257 -11.70 19.69 -3.24
CA GLY A 257 -12.86 20.12 -4.02
C GLY A 257 -13.05 19.39 -5.35
N LEU A 258 -12.52 18.16 -5.48
CA LEU A 258 -12.67 17.36 -6.69
C LEU A 258 -14.14 17.05 -6.98
N THR A 259 -14.55 17.21 -8.24
CA THR A 259 -15.82 16.69 -8.75
C THR A 259 -15.68 15.18 -8.91
N VAL A 260 -16.41 14.41 -8.11
CA VAL A 260 -16.36 12.94 -8.14
C VAL A 260 -17.35 12.43 -9.20
N ILE A 261 -16.82 11.77 -10.21
CA ILE A 261 -17.56 11.26 -11.39
C ILE A 261 -17.51 9.73 -11.34
N ARG A 262 -18.67 9.10 -11.37
CA ARG A 262 -18.82 7.66 -11.61
C ARG A 262 -19.20 7.48 -13.07
N PRO A 263 -18.31 6.92 -13.94
CA PRO A 263 -18.58 6.82 -15.37
C PRO A 263 -19.92 6.14 -15.66
N ARG A 264 -20.66 6.73 -16.61
CA ARG A 264 -22.03 6.30 -16.93
C ARG A 264 -22.08 4.93 -17.60
N ASP A 265 -21.05 4.59 -18.36
CA ASP A 265 -20.92 3.32 -19.07
C ASP A 265 -20.58 2.15 -18.13
N GLY A 266 -20.24 2.43 -16.88
CA GLY A 266 -20.10 1.44 -15.81
C GLY A 266 -18.85 1.60 -14.94
N VAL A 267 -18.80 0.82 -13.88
CA VAL A 267 -17.74 0.82 -12.86
C VAL A 267 -17.40 -0.61 -12.47
N VAL A 268 -16.24 -0.82 -11.83
CA VAL A 268 -15.94 -2.01 -11.03
C VAL A 268 -16.03 -1.58 -9.57
N THR A 269 -16.76 -2.34 -8.77
CA THR A 269 -17.10 -1.98 -7.39
C THR A 269 -16.40 -2.91 -6.40
N ALA A 270 -15.62 -2.33 -5.49
CA ALA A 270 -15.09 -3.04 -4.32
C ALA A 270 -16.23 -3.31 -3.32
N ASP A 271 -16.29 -4.52 -2.76
CA ASP A 271 -17.34 -4.97 -1.85
C ASP A 271 -16.84 -5.27 -0.43
N TYR A 272 -15.55 -5.13 -0.19
CA TYR A 272 -14.86 -5.24 1.10
C TYR A 272 -15.31 -6.46 1.93
N PRO A 273 -15.16 -7.67 1.41
CA PRO A 273 -15.56 -8.87 2.14
C PRO A 273 -14.60 -9.15 3.30
N LEU A 274 -15.15 -9.44 4.49
CA LEU A 274 -14.40 -10.08 5.55
C LEU A 274 -14.52 -11.59 5.37
N SER A 275 -13.41 -12.22 4.99
CA SER A 275 -13.35 -13.61 4.55
C SER A 275 -12.60 -14.45 5.58
N LEU A 276 -13.25 -15.54 6.05
CA LEU A 276 -12.69 -16.43 7.07
C LEU A 276 -11.76 -17.45 6.43
N LEU A 277 -10.56 -17.61 7.00
CA LEU A 277 -9.62 -18.63 6.55
C LEU A 277 -10.03 -20.04 7.00
N SER A 278 -9.74 -21.06 6.18
CA SER A 278 -10.03 -22.47 6.47
C SER A 278 -9.25 -22.99 7.69
N ALA A 279 -8.04 -22.48 7.90
CA ALA A 279 -7.19 -22.81 9.05
C ALA A 279 -7.56 -22.09 10.35
N ALA A 280 -8.58 -21.20 10.34
CA ALA A 280 -8.99 -20.46 11.51
C ALA A 280 -9.57 -21.35 12.62
N SER A 281 -9.26 -21.02 13.86
CA SER A 281 -9.79 -21.73 15.04
C SER A 281 -11.31 -21.57 15.18
N PRO A 282 -11.98 -22.45 15.93
CA PRO A 282 -13.41 -22.27 16.25
C PRO A 282 -13.72 -20.91 16.90
N ASP A 283 -12.88 -20.45 17.82
CA ASP A 283 -13.05 -19.14 18.48
C ASP A 283 -12.93 -17.99 17.49
N ALA A 284 -12.00 -18.08 16.51
CA ALA A 284 -11.89 -17.10 15.42
C ALA A 284 -13.11 -17.09 14.50
N LYS A 285 -13.71 -18.25 14.22
CA LYS A 285 -14.97 -18.37 13.47
C LYS A 285 -16.11 -17.63 14.16
N ASP A 286 -16.24 -17.82 15.47
CA ASP A 286 -17.28 -17.13 16.27
C ASP A 286 -17.00 -15.62 16.35
N ALA A 287 -15.72 -15.22 16.46
CA ALA A 287 -15.32 -13.82 16.44
C ALA A 287 -15.64 -13.14 15.10
N VAL A 288 -15.34 -13.78 13.95
CA VAL A 288 -15.72 -13.26 12.62
C VAL A 288 -17.22 -13.11 12.50
N ARG A 289 -18.01 -14.11 12.94
CA ARG A 289 -19.47 -14.05 12.90
C ARG A 289 -20.02 -12.90 13.74
N ALA A 290 -19.54 -12.72 14.95
CA ALA A 290 -19.97 -11.66 15.84
C ALA A 290 -19.57 -10.26 15.31
N LEU A 291 -18.34 -10.11 14.80
CA LEU A 291 -17.85 -8.88 14.20
C LEU A 291 -18.64 -8.50 12.94
N THR A 292 -18.88 -9.44 12.03
CA THR A 292 -19.67 -9.21 10.81
C THR A 292 -21.12 -8.85 11.14
N SER A 293 -21.72 -9.53 12.10
CA SER A 293 -23.07 -9.21 12.59
C SER A 293 -23.16 -7.79 13.15
N TYR A 294 -22.18 -7.38 13.94
CA TYR A 294 -22.09 -6.02 14.49
C TYR A 294 -21.93 -4.98 13.38
N LEU A 295 -20.95 -5.16 12.49
CA LEU A 295 -20.66 -4.23 11.39
C LEU A 295 -21.82 -4.10 10.39
N ARG A 296 -22.61 -5.15 10.21
CA ARG A 296 -23.83 -5.13 9.36
C ARG A 296 -25.08 -4.65 10.08
N SER A 297 -25.01 -4.32 11.36
CA SER A 297 -26.17 -3.73 12.02
C SER A 297 -26.56 -2.40 11.39
N PRO A 298 -27.87 -2.07 11.23
CA PRO A 298 -28.30 -0.82 10.58
C PRO A 298 -27.73 0.44 11.24
N ALA A 299 -27.49 0.42 12.54
CA ALA A 299 -26.90 1.55 13.26
C ALA A 299 -25.45 1.78 12.84
N VAL A 300 -24.63 0.72 12.80
CA VAL A 300 -23.22 0.78 12.41
C VAL A 300 -23.09 1.10 10.92
N GLN A 301 -23.94 0.54 10.07
CA GLN A 301 -23.95 0.84 8.64
C GLN A 301 -24.28 2.32 8.34
N ARG A 302 -25.20 2.93 9.11
CA ARG A 302 -25.44 4.39 9.02
C ARG A 302 -24.22 5.22 9.45
N GLN A 303 -23.49 4.77 10.45
CA GLN A 303 -22.26 5.43 10.89
C GLN A 303 -21.16 5.25 9.84
N LEU A 304 -20.93 4.03 9.39
CA LEU A 304 -19.93 3.65 8.38
C LEU A 304 -20.05 4.53 7.13
N THR A 305 -21.25 4.64 6.54
CA THR A 305 -21.42 5.43 5.32
C THR A 305 -21.16 6.92 5.52
N ARG A 306 -21.38 7.48 6.72
CA ARG A 306 -21.06 8.88 7.04
C ARG A 306 -19.57 9.12 7.28
N GLU A 307 -18.92 8.18 7.94
CA GLU A 307 -17.52 8.36 8.36
C GLU A 307 -16.54 8.01 7.26
N THR A 308 -16.84 6.98 6.46
CA THR A 308 -15.92 6.44 5.44
C THR A 308 -16.35 6.71 4.01
N PHE A 309 -17.53 7.26 3.77
CA PHE A 309 -18.15 7.40 2.43
C PHE A 309 -18.22 6.09 1.65
N ARG A 310 -18.18 4.93 2.32
CA ARG A 310 -18.51 3.66 1.68
C ARG A 310 -20.01 3.44 1.72
N ARG A 311 -20.52 2.78 0.69
CA ARG A 311 -21.95 2.51 0.54
C ARG A 311 -22.35 1.35 1.44
N PRO A 312 -23.49 1.44 2.14
CA PRO A 312 -23.98 0.37 3.01
C PRO A 312 -24.44 -0.84 2.18
N VAL A 313 -24.19 -2.06 2.69
CA VAL A 313 -24.70 -3.31 2.12
C VAL A 313 -26.06 -3.72 2.70
N VAL A 314 -26.52 -3.05 3.75
CA VAL A 314 -27.84 -3.28 4.35
C VAL A 314 -28.87 -2.41 3.65
N THR A 315 -29.81 -3.03 2.96
CA THR A 315 -30.78 -2.37 2.07
C THR A 315 -31.69 -1.34 2.77
N SER A 316 -31.90 -1.49 4.08
CA SER A 316 -32.67 -0.53 4.90
C SER A 316 -31.90 0.75 5.25
N VAL A 317 -30.60 0.81 4.91
CA VAL A 317 -29.74 1.97 5.18
C VAL A 317 -29.45 2.69 3.87
N ARG A 318 -29.80 3.95 3.78
CA ARG A 318 -29.46 4.80 2.64
C ARG A 318 -28.01 5.30 2.73
N PRO A 319 -27.29 5.41 1.61
CA PRO A 319 -26.00 6.08 1.57
C PRO A 319 -26.09 7.51 2.14
N ALA A 320 -25.09 7.92 2.91
CA ALA A 320 -25.02 9.29 3.42
C ALA A 320 -24.58 10.27 2.32
N ALA A 321 -25.03 11.53 2.39
CA ALA A 321 -24.49 12.56 1.52
C ALA A 321 -22.95 12.70 1.72
N PRO A 322 -22.17 12.97 0.65
CA PRO A 322 -22.58 13.30 -0.71
C PRO A 322 -22.75 12.10 -1.66
N LEU A 323 -22.82 10.88 -1.15
CA LEU A 323 -23.00 9.68 -1.98
C LEU A 323 -24.33 9.74 -2.74
N ALA A 324 -24.29 9.74 -4.07
CA ALA A 324 -25.50 9.65 -4.87
C ALA A 324 -26.17 8.28 -4.71
N ALA A 325 -27.50 8.25 -4.59
CA ALA A 325 -28.24 6.99 -4.42
C ALA A 325 -28.28 6.11 -5.68
N GLU A 326 -28.03 6.72 -6.86
CA GLU A 326 -28.10 6.04 -8.13
C GLU A 326 -27.04 4.94 -8.28
N ALA A 327 -27.47 3.72 -8.61
CA ALA A 327 -26.56 2.64 -8.95
C ALA A 327 -25.97 2.86 -10.36
N ARG A 328 -24.73 2.43 -10.57
CA ARG A 328 -24.09 2.32 -11.89
C ARG A 328 -24.06 0.86 -12.32
N ARG A 329 -23.99 0.65 -13.63
CA ARG A 329 -23.77 -0.68 -14.19
C ARG A 329 -22.43 -1.22 -13.71
N GLU A 330 -22.40 -2.48 -13.32
CA GLU A 330 -21.14 -3.19 -13.05
C GLU A 330 -20.50 -3.62 -14.38
N LEU A 331 -19.21 -3.29 -14.56
CA LEU A 331 -18.46 -3.68 -15.75
C LEU A 331 -17.94 -5.11 -15.61
N PRO A 332 -17.83 -5.86 -16.73
CA PRO A 332 -17.34 -7.22 -16.70
C PRO A 332 -15.90 -7.32 -16.16
N PHE A 333 -15.68 -8.29 -15.29
CA PHE A 333 -14.36 -8.66 -14.75
C PHE A 333 -13.70 -9.72 -15.67
N PRO A 334 -12.35 -9.93 -15.62
CA PRO A 334 -11.67 -11.00 -16.33
C PRO A 334 -12.29 -12.37 -16.07
N GLY A 335 -12.49 -13.15 -17.14
CA GLY A 335 -13.11 -14.48 -17.05
C GLY A 335 -12.17 -15.59 -16.59
N SER A 336 -10.87 -15.30 -16.49
CA SER A 336 -9.86 -16.25 -16.03
C SER A 336 -8.63 -15.54 -15.47
N ARG A 337 -7.86 -16.29 -14.68
CA ARG A 337 -6.56 -15.82 -14.17
C ARG A 337 -5.63 -15.38 -15.29
N SER A 338 -5.54 -16.16 -16.37
CA SER A 338 -4.64 -15.84 -17.49
C SER A 338 -4.96 -14.48 -18.13
N VAL A 339 -6.24 -14.11 -18.24
CA VAL A 339 -6.67 -12.81 -18.77
C VAL A 339 -6.29 -11.68 -17.79
N ALA A 340 -6.49 -11.88 -16.48
CA ALA A 340 -6.14 -10.92 -15.46
C ALA A 340 -4.62 -10.68 -15.40
N ASP A 341 -3.84 -11.77 -15.33
CA ASP A 341 -2.38 -11.72 -15.28
C ASP A 341 -1.81 -11.11 -16.58
N GLY A 342 -2.35 -11.49 -17.74
CA GLY A 342 -1.95 -10.93 -19.04
C GLY A 342 -2.28 -9.43 -19.18
N LEU A 343 -3.36 -8.96 -18.55
CA LEU A 343 -3.69 -7.54 -18.51
C LEU A 343 -2.73 -6.76 -17.60
N LEU A 344 -2.36 -7.34 -16.45
CA LEU A 344 -1.36 -6.79 -15.53
C LEU A 344 0.02 -6.71 -16.20
N ASP A 345 0.48 -7.80 -16.83
CA ASP A 345 1.74 -7.83 -17.58
C ASP A 345 1.75 -6.76 -18.69
N SER A 346 0.66 -6.67 -19.44
CA SER A 346 0.52 -5.65 -20.47
C SER A 346 0.61 -4.24 -19.91
N TYR A 347 -0.01 -3.98 -18.75
CA TYR A 347 0.11 -2.68 -18.09
C TYR A 347 1.55 -2.38 -17.72
N GLU A 348 2.23 -3.29 -17.05
CA GLU A 348 3.58 -3.07 -16.53
C GLU A 348 4.62 -2.89 -17.65
N ASN A 349 4.52 -3.68 -18.72
CA ASN A 349 5.58 -3.77 -19.71
C ASN A 349 5.28 -3.01 -21.02
N LYS A 350 4.01 -2.67 -21.33
CA LYS A 350 3.63 -2.11 -22.62
C LYS A 350 2.78 -0.83 -22.57
N LEU A 351 1.85 -0.75 -21.58
CA LEU A 351 0.84 0.31 -21.58
C LEU A 351 1.29 1.53 -20.80
N ARG A 352 1.84 1.33 -19.60
CA ARG A 352 2.30 2.43 -18.73
C ARG A 352 3.56 3.10 -19.27
N ARG A 353 3.87 4.25 -18.75
CA ARG A 353 5.14 4.94 -18.98
C ARG A 353 6.29 4.15 -18.34
N PRO A 354 7.50 4.13 -18.94
CA PRO A 354 8.65 3.49 -18.31
C PRO A 354 9.01 4.18 -16.98
N SER A 355 9.81 3.51 -16.18
CA SER A 355 10.37 4.06 -14.94
C SER A 355 11.79 4.56 -15.16
N ARG A 356 12.17 5.65 -14.47
CA ARG A 356 13.52 6.18 -14.38
C ARG A 356 13.84 6.45 -12.92
N THR A 357 14.78 5.71 -12.35
CA THR A 357 15.12 5.81 -10.94
C THR A 357 16.60 6.09 -10.73
N VAL A 358 16.90 7.13 -9.93
CA VAL A 358 18.26 7.35 -9.43
C VAL A 358 18.33 6.85 -7.99
N TYR A 359 19.10 5.81 -7.77
CA TYR A 359 19.45 5.30 -6.45
C TYR A 359 20.68 6.04 -5.93
N VAL A 360 20.48 6.98 -5.02
CA VAL A 360 21.51 7.73 -4.31
C VAL A 360 21.93 6.88 -3.11
N LEU A 361 23.10 6.28 -3.22
CA LEU A 361 23.52 5.19 -2.34
C LEU A 361 24.61 5.66 -1.40
N ASP A 362 24.31 5.72 -0.12
CA ASP A 362 25.33 5.96 0.89
C ASP A 362 26.34 4.82 0.89
N THR A 363 27.57 5.19 0.66
CA THR A 363 28.75 4.33 0.72
C THR A 363 29.87 5.02 1.51
N SER A 364 29.48 5.84 2.51
CA SER A 364 30.40 6.45 3.48
C SER A 364 31.09 5.40 4.35
N GLY A 365 32.03 5.83 5.18
CA GLY A 365 32.78 4.91 6.05
C GLY A 365 31.92 4.16 7.06
N SER A 366 30.81 4.76 7.54
CA SER A 366 29.84 4.11 8.47
C SER A 366 29.16 2.90 7.86
N MET A 367 29.06 2.85 6.53
CA MET A 367 28.44 1.75 5.79
C MET A 367 29.33 0.49 5.75
N GLU A 368 30.58 0.52 6.19
CA GLU A 368 31.47 -0.62 6.11
C GLU A 368 30.91 -1.86 6.84
N GLY A 369 31.05 -3.02 6.22
CA GLY A 369 30.65 -4.29 6.80
C GLY A 369 29.19 -4.67 6.52
N GLU A 370 28.40 -4.86 7.56
CA GLU A 370 27.05 -5.44 7.45
C GLU A 370 26.05 -4.50 6.75
N ARG A 371 26.12 -3.20 6.98
CA ARG A 371 25.21 -2.22 6.39
C ARG A 371 25.35 -2.19 4.87
N LEU A 372 26.58 -2.11 4.35
CA LEU A 372 26.81 -2.16 2.91
C LEU A 372 26.43 -3.52 2.31
N ARG A 373 26.61 -4.62 3.05
CA ARG A 373 26.18 -5.95 2.61
C ARG A 373 24.65 -6.03 2.49
N LYS A 374 23.91 -5.51 3.47
CA LYS A 374 22.43 -5.44 3.44
C LYS A 374 21.95 -4.58 2.25
N LEU A 375 22.55 -3.41 2.04
CA LEU A 375 22.24 -2.54 0.91
C LEU A 375 22.45 -3.27 -0.44
N LYS A 376 23.60 -3.92 -0.62
CA LYS A 376 23.88 -4.70 -1.83
C LYS A 376 22.90 -5.85 -2.04
N ALA A 377 22.54 -6.56 -0.97
CA ALA A 377 21.59 -7.67 -1.04
C ALA A 377 20.20 -7.18 -1.48
N ALA A 378 19.71 -6.10 -0.90
CA ALA A 378 18.42 -5.50 -1.22
C ALA A 378 18.37 -4.96 -2.66
N LEU A 379 19.40 -4.23 -3.10
CA LEU A 379 19.51 -3.78 -4.51
C LEU A 379 19.59 -4.97 -5.49
N THR A 380 20.26 -6.04 -5.10
CA THR A 380 20.33 -7.25 -5.92
C THR A 380 18.98 -7.95 -5.99
N GLY A 381 18.24 -8.00 -4.87
CA GLY A 381 16.86 -8.50 -4.82
C GLY A 381 15.93 -7.75 -5.75
N LEU A 382 16.00 -6.42 -5.75
CA LEU A 382 15.21 -5.56 -6.65
C LEU A 382 15.35 -5.88 -8.13
N THR A 383 16.48 -6.43 -8.56
CA THR A 383 16.66 -6.79 -9.98
C THR A 383 15.72 -7.90 -10.44
N GLY A 384 15.10 -8.66 -9.51
CA GLY A 384 14.05 -9.62 -9.82
C GLY A 384 12.71 -8.97 -10.16
N ASP A 385 12.47 -7.75 -9.65
CA ASP A 385 11.22 -7.01 -9.79
C ASP A 385 11.29 -5.87 -10.82
N PHE A 386 12.45 -5.71 -11.50
CA PHE A 386 12.57 -4.69 -12.54
C PHE A 386 11.74 -5.07 -13.75
N ARG A 387 11.00 -4.07 -14.23
CA ARG A 387 10.19 -4.18 -15.43
C ARG A 387 11.08 -4.17 -16.67
N GLU A 388 10.54 -4.62 -17.78
CA GLU A 388 11.27 -4.70 -19.05
C GLU A 388 11.71 -3.32 -19.63
N ARG A 389 11.21 -2.21 -19.06
CA ARG A 389 11.48 -0.86 -19.56
C ARG A 389 11.84 0.07 -18.41
N GLU A 390 13.05 -0.07 -17.89
CA GLU A 390 13.53 0.76 -16.77
C GLU A 390 14.89 1.37 -17.07
N GLU A 391 15.07 2.62 -16.61
CA GLU A 391 16.37 3.27 -16.53
C GLU A 391 16.76 3.39 -15.05
N VAL A 392 17.87 2.79 -14.70
CA VAL A 392 18.40 2.71 -13.33
C VAL A 392 19.75 3.38 -13.27
N THR A 393 19.87 4.44 -12.48
CA THR A 393 21.16 5.08 -12.18
C THR A 393 21.58 4.72 -10.76
N LEU A 394 22.71 4.07 -10.61
CA LEU A 394 23.38 3.90 -9.32
C LEU A 394 24.32 5.09 -9.10
N LEU A 395 24.08 5.87 -8.04
CA LEU A 395 24.84 7.06 -7.67
C LEU A 395 25.41 6.86 -6.25
N PRO A 396 26.55 6.13 -6.13
CA PRO A 396 27.20 5.97 -4.84
C PRO A 396 27.86 7.26 -4.40
N PHE A 397 27.80 7.56 -3.11
CA PHE A 397 28.44 8.74 -2.53
C PHE A 397 29.14 8.42 -1.20
N GLY A 398 30.04 9.32 -0.80
CA GLY A 398 30.71 9.44 0.48
C GLY A 398 30.89 10.92 0.76
N SER A 399 32.12 11.43 0.90
CA SER A 399 32.40 12.89 0.99
C SER A 399 32.00 13.66 -0.28
N SER A 400 31.77 12.97 -1.38
CA SER A 400 31.24 13.47 -2.65
C SER A 400 30.67 12.32 -3.45
N VAL A 401 29.97 12.64 -4.54
CA VAL A 401 29.48 11.61 -5.49
C VAL A 401 30.67 10.87 -6.09
N LYS A 402 30.63 9.54 -6.01
CA LYS A 402 31.58 8.63 -6.64
C LYS A 402 31.18 8.39 -8.11
N ARG A 403 31.71 7.34 -8.73
CA ARG A 403 31.40 7.01 -10.12
C ARG A 403 29.94 6.53 -10.26
N ALA A 404 29.05 7.40 -10.75
CA ALA A 404 27.69 7.02 -11.11
C ALA A 404 27.63 6.17 -12.40
N ARG A 405 26.69 5.22 -12.45
CA ARG A 405 26.43 4.32 -13.57
C ARG A 405 24.95 4.29 -13.91
N THR A 406 24.62 4.49 -15.18
CA THR A 406 23.24 4.37 -15.69
C THR A 406 23.12 3.13 -16.55
N HIS A 407 22.08 2.34 -16.29
CA HIS A 407 21.72 1.14 -17.02
C HIS A 407 20.29 1.26 -17.53
N THR A 408 20.05 0.74 -18.72
CA THR A 408 18.71 0.59 -19.27
C THR A 408 18.40 -0.90 -19.35
N VAL A 409 17.25 -1.29 -18.78
CA VAL A 409 16.70 -2.64 -18.98
C VAL A 409 15.97 -2.61 -20.32
N ASP A 410 16.50 -3.36 -21.31
CA ASP A 410 15.91 -3.43 -22.64
C ASP A 410 14.92 -4.61 -22.70
N PRO A 411 13.67 -4.38 -23.13
CA PRO A 411 12.69 -5.47 -23.31
C PRO A 411 13.17 -6.60 -24.23
N ALA A 412 14.06 -6.29 -25.18
CA ALA A 412 14.62 -7.28 -26.09
C ALA A 412 15.67 -8.19 -25.42
N ASP A 413 16.42 -7.67 -24.44
CA ASP A 413 17.39 -8.41 -23.63
C ASP A 413 17.47 -7.88 -22.19
N PRO A 414 16.47 -8.15 -21.35
CA PRO A 414 16.46 -7.65 -19.97
C PRO A 414 17.63 -8.18 -19.14
N ARG A 415 18.15 -9.38 -19.46
CA ARG A 415 19.19 -10.06 -18.68
C ARG A 415 20.51 -9.30 -18.68
N ALA A 416 20.88 -8.71 -19.81
CA ALA A 416 22.12 -7.95 -19.93
C ALA A 416 22.12 -6.71 -19.01
N GLY A 417 21.03 -5.93 -19.03
CA GLY A 417 20.85 -4.77 -18.15
C GLY A 417 20.85 -5.15 -16.66
N LEU A 418 20.10 -6.19 -16.30
CA LEU A 418 20.02 -6.69 -14.91
C LEU A 418 21.37 -7.22 -14.41
N ALA A 419 22.13 -7.93 -15.25
CA ALA A 419 23.46 -8.40 -14.90
C ALA A 419 24.44 -7.24 -14.66
N ALA A 420 24.38 -6.19 -15.48
CA ALA A 420 25.21 -5.00 -15.31
C ALA A 420 24.88 -4.25 -13.99
N ILE A 421 23.61 -4.09 -13.64
CA ILE A 421 23.18 -3.50 -12.37
C ILE A 421 23.72 -4.33 -11.18
N LYS A 422 23.60 -5.67 -11.24
CA LYS A 422 24.12 -6.58 -10.19
C LYS A 422 25.64 -6.45 -10.05
N ALA A 423 26.36 -6.39 -11.16
CA ALA A 423 27.81 -6.27 -11.15
C ALA A 423 28.28 -4.95 -10.52
N ASP A 424 27.67 -3.82 -10.90
CA ASP A 424 28.00 -2.52 -10.31
C ASP A 424 27.57 -2.42 -8.83
N THR A 425 26.45 -3.02 -8.46
CA THR A 425 26.03 -3.15 -7.04
C THR A 425 27.06 -3.93 -6.23
N ALA A 426 27.55 -5.04 -6.76
CA ALA A 426 28.58 -5.86 -6.08
C ALA A 426 29.90 -5.10 -5.91
N ALA A 427 30.25 -4.21 -6.84
CA ALA A 427 31.48 -3.42 -6.82
C ALA A 427 31.47 -2.22 -5.87
N LEU A 428 30.35 -1.87 -5.22
CA LEU A 428 30.27 -0.76 -4.26
C LEU A 428 31.24 -0.97 -3.10
N THR A 429 31.92 0.10 -2.66
CA THR A 429 32.87 0.09 -1.54
C THR A 429 32.61 1.29 -0.63
N ALA A 430 32.71 1.05 0.69
CA ALA A 430 32.54 2.08 1.70
C ALA A 430 33.82 2.93 1.85
N SER A 431 33.67 4.26 1.86
CA SER A 431 34.74 5.21 2.19
C SER A 431 34.23 6.65 2.24
N GLY A 432 34.90 7.50 3.01
CA GLY A 432 34.62 8.94 3.10
C GLY A 432 33.56 9.29 4.15
N GLU A 433 33.23 10.57 4.22
CA GLU A 433 32.16 11.15 5.02
C GLU A 433 30.81 11.03 4.30
N THR A 434 29.75 11.68 4.81
CA THR A 434 28.38 11.51 4.30
C THR A 434 27.85 12.83 3.76
N ALA A 435 27.86 13.02 2.42
CA ALA A 435 27.39 14.22 1.72
C ALA A 435 26.01 13.98 1.09
N ILE A 436 24.95 13.93 1.90
CA ILE A 436 23.57 13.59 1.45
C ILE A 436 23.06 14.63 0.46
N PHE A 437 23.06 15.90 0.86
CA PHE A 437 22.38 16.97 0.12
C PHE A 437 23.05 17.29 -1.20
N SER A 438 24.37 17.42 -1.22
CA SER A 438 25.13 17.60 -2.47
C SER A 438 24.93 16.42 -3.44
N SER A 439 24.73 15.20 -2.90
CA SER A 439 24.46 14.02 -3.70
C SER A 439 23.05 14.03 -4.29
N LEU A 440 22.07 14.53 -3.57
CA LEU A 440 20.71 14.75 -4.08
C LEU A 440 20.69 15.82 -5.18
N GLU A 441 21.43 16.92 -5.04
CA GLU A 441 21.58 17.93 -6.09
C GLU A 441 22.16 17.32 -7.36
N SER A 442 23.23 16.54 -7.21
CA SER A 442 23.83 15.79 -8.32
C SER A 442 22.87 14.81 -8.99
N ALA A 443 21.95 14.19 -8.21
CA ALA A 443 20.93 13.31 -8.75
C ALA A 443 19.92 14.08 -9.62
N TYR A 444 19.44 15.24 -9.15
CA TYR A 444 18.55 16.10 -9.94
C TYR A 444 19.23 16.60 -11.23
N ASP A 445 20.50 16.96 -11.19
CA ASP A 445 21.22 17.42 -12.37
C ASP A 445 21.37 16.32 -13.43
N ARG A 446 21.55 15.07 -13.00
CA ARG A 446 21.66 13.91 -13.91
C ARG A 446 20.35 13.52 -14.58
N LEU A 447 19.20 13.78 -13.95
CA LEU A 447 17.90 13.48 -14.53
C LEU A 447 17.61 14.31 -15.80
N GLY A 448 18.27 15.45 -15.97
CA GLY A 448 18.07 16.31 -17.13
C GLY A 448 16.68 16.96 -17.17
N PRO A 449 16.32 17.61 -18.27
CA PRO A 449 15.04 18.35 -18.37
C PRO A 449 13.84 17.45 -18.69
N ASP A 450 14.03 16.28 -19.28
CA ASP A 450 12.92 15.39 -19.68
C ASP A 450 12.53 14.45 -18.54
N THR A 451 11.63 14.92 -17.70
CA THR A 451 11.01 14.10 -16.64
C THR A 451 9.60 13.63 -17.00
N GLU A 452 9.10 14.03 -18.19
CA GLU A 452 7.73 13.71 -18.61
C GLU A 452 7.60 12.39 -19.36
N SER A 453 8.68 11.88 -19.94
CA SER A 453 8.67 10.62 -20.72
C SER A 453 8.58 9.35 -19.86
N ALA A 454 8.90 9.44 -18.57
CA ALA A 454 8.96 8.32 -17.62
C ALA A 454 8.38 8.69 -16.25
N PHE A 455 8.04 7.68 -15.44
CA PHE A 455 7.89 7.86 -13.99
C PHE A 455 9.28 8.02 -13.37
N THR A 456 9.62 9.26 -13.01
CA THR A 456 10.95 9.59 -12.52
C THR A 456 10.95 9.73 -11.00
N SER A 457 11.93 9.11 -10.33
CA SER A 457 12.08 9.16 -8.87
C SER A 457 13.56 9.12 -8.46
N ILE A 458 13.82 9.60 -7.25
CA ILE A 458 15.11 9.48 -6.57
C ILE A 458 14.87 8.64 -5.31
N VAL A 459 15.65 7.58 -5.11
CA VAL A 459 15.66 6.77 -3.90
C VAL A 459 16.96 7.05 -3.17
N LEU A 460 16.88 7.70 -2.02
CA LEU A 460 18.03 7.96 -1.16
C LEU A 460 18.15 6.86 -0.11
N MET A 461 19.29 6.21 -0.03
CA MET A 461 19.58 5.18 0.96
C MET A 461 20.73 5.64 1.84
N THR A 462 20.48 5.81 3.13
CA THR A 462 21.49 6.24 4.09
C THR A 462 21.30 5.57 5.46
N ASP A 463 22.40 5.38 6.17
CA ASP A 463 22.44 4.86 7.53
C ASP A 463 22.87 5.91 8.57
N GLY A 464 23.16 7.15 8.13
CA GLY A 464 23.74 8.19 8.96
C GLY A 464 23.17 9.59 8.70
N GLU A 465 23.76 10.55 9.37
CA GLU A 465 23.49 11.98 9.24
C GLU A 465 24.37 12.62 8.18
N ASN A 466 23.96 13.78 7.65
CA ASN A 466 24.79 14.56 6.75
C ASN A 466 25.99 15.15 7.54
N THR A 467 27.22 14.78 7.17
CA THR A 467 28.43 15.21 7.88
C THR A 467 29.32 16.16 7.05
N THR A 468 29.06 16.30 5.77
CA THR A 468 29.82 17.17 4.86
C THR A 468 29.00 17.58 3.65
N GLY A 469 29.49 18.56 2.88
CA GLY A 469 28.77 19.12 1.72
C GLY A 469 27.67 20.10 2.13
N ASP A 470 26.69 20.24 1.25
CA ASP A 470 25.57 21.17 1.44
C ASP A 470 24.67 20.75 2.62
N SER A 471 24.00 21.72 3.21
CA SER A 471 23.01 21.53 4.27
C SER A 471 21.60 21.28 3.70
N ALA A 472 20.66 20.88 4.57
CA ALA A 472 19.25 20.73 4.21
C ALA A 472 18.63 22.02 3.67
N ASP A 473 19.01 23.18 4.23
CA ASP A 473 18.50 24.48 3.80
C ASP A 473 19.05 24.86 2.41
N GLU A 474 20.31 24.57 2.13
CA GLU A 474 20.92 24.80 0.82
C GLU A 474 20.27 23.89 -0.24
N PHE A 475 20.09 22.62 0.05
CA PHE A 475 19.32 21.73 -0.81
C PHE A 475 17.88 22.23 -1.04
N ALA A 476 17.20 22.69 0.00
CA ALA A 476 15.84 23.21 -0.15
C ALA A 476 15.81 24.46 -1.05
N ALA A 477 16.83 25.33 -0.97
CA ALA A 477 16.98 26.48 -1.86
C ALA A 477 17.24 26.03 -3.30
N PHE A 478 18.16 25.08 -3.51
CA PHE A 478 18.44 24.47 -4.82
C PHE A 478 17.17 23.87 -5.42
N TYR A 479 16.44 23.02 -4.67
CA TYR A 479 15.21 22.40 -5.15
C TYR A 479 14.15 23.41 -5.58
N ARG A 480 13.96 24.50 -4.80
CA ARG A 480 13.03 25.58 -5.16
C ARG A 480 13.45 26.34 -6.41
N SER A 481 14.75 26.41 -6.72
CA SER A 481 15.29 27.05 -7.91
C SER A 481 15.10 26.22 -9.20
N LEU A 482 14.84 24.91 -9.06
CA LEU A 482 14.64 24.03 -10.21
C LEU A 482 13.40 24.44 -11.03
N PRO A 483 13.42 24.26 -12.37
CA PRO A 483 12.24 24.38 -13.20
C PRO A 483 11.08 23.52 -12.70
N ALA A 484 9.83 23.99 -12.86
CA ALA A 484 8.65 23.28 -12.37
C ALA A 484 8.57 21.83 -12.86
N ALA A 485 8.98 21.55 -14.10
CA ALA A 485 9.03 20.21 -14.67
C ALA A 485 9.99 19.26 -13.92
N ARG A 486 11.07 19.76 -13.32
CA ARG A 486 12.01 18.95 -12.54
C ARG A 486 11.58 18.77 -11.08
N ARG A 487 10.82 19.72 -10.53
CA ARG A 487 10.28 19.65 -9.17
C ARG A 487 9.18 18.62 -8.99
N VAL A 488 8.72 17.96 -10.05
CA VAL A 488 7.76 16.84 -9.95
C VAL A 488 8.42 15.52 -9.55
N THR A 489 9.75 15.44 -9.57
CA THR A 489 10.49 14.23 -9.19
C THR A 489 10.56 14.08 -7.67
N PRO A 490 9.97 13.03 -7.08
CA PRO A 490 10.03 12.78 -5.64
C PRO A 490 11.37 12.23 -5.19
N VAL A 491 11.76 12.53 -3.96
CA VAL A 491 12.79 11.80 -3.23
C VAL A 491 12.13 10.86 -2.22
N PHE A 492 12.53 9.60 -2.25
CA PHE A 492 12.12 8.56 -1.32
C PHE A 492 13.30 8.18 -0.42
N PRO A 493 13.47 8.82 0.74
CA PRO A 493 14.49 8.42 1.69
C PRO A 493 14.16 7.06 2.31
N VAL A 494 15.15 6.17 2.35
CA VAL A 494 15.10 4.87 3.02
C VAL A 494 16.13 4.87 4.14
N VAL A 495 15.65 4.82 5.38
CA VAL A 495 16.47 4.84 6.59
C VAL A 495 16.68 3.42 7.10
N PHE A 496 17.93 3.01 7.30
CA PHE A 496 18.27 1.70 7.84
C PHE A 496 19.37 1.71 8.92
N GLY A 497 19.61 2.91 9.52
CA GLY A 497 20.58 3.16 10.58
C GLY A 497 20.17 4.32 11.48
N ASP A 498 21.15 5.02 12.02
CA ASP A 498 20.99 6.13 12.96
C ASP A 498 20.88 7.51 12.27
N SER A 499 20.07 7.59 11.22
CA SER A 499 19.87 8.81 10.42
C SER A 499 18.96 9.82 11.13
N ASP A 500 19.14 11.12 10.84
CA ASP A 500 18.17 12.15 11.24
C ASP A 500 16.87 11.99 10.43
N ARG A 501 15.91 11.33 11.05
CA ARG A 501 14.60 11.06 10.46
C ARG A 501 13.79 12.31 10.17
N ALA A 502 13.93 13.36 11.01
CA ALA A 502 13.16 14.57 10.84
C ALA A 502 13.66 15.34 9.61
N GLU A 503 14.97 15.40 9.40
CA GLU A 503 15.59 16.01 8.24
C GLU A 503 15.24 15.26 6.95
N LEU A 504 15.30 13.94 6.96
CA LEU A 504 14.93 13.09 5.81
C LEU A 504 13.44 13.14 5.48
N ASP A 505 12.56 13.23 6.49
CA ASP A 505 11.11 13.42 6.27
C ASP A 505 10.80 14.82 5.71
N ALA A 506 11.57 15.83 6.12
CA ALA A 506 11.47 17.17 5.54
C ALA A 506 11.83 17.17 4.04
N ILE A 507 12.89 16.44 3.63
CA ILE A 507 13.24 16.27 2.21
C ILE A 507 12.11 15.56 1.46
N ALA A 508 11.62 14.44 2.00
CA ALA A 508 10.51 13.70 1.41
C ALA A 508 9.28 14.59 1.23
N THR A 509 8.93 15.36 2.25
CA THR A 509 7.80 16.29 2.22
C THR A 509 8.01 17.40 1.20
N LEU A 510 9.18 18.03 1.16
CA LEU A 510 9.54 19.11 0.22
C LEU A 510 9.42 18.65 -1.24
N THR A 511 9.91 17.45 -1.53
CA THR A 511 9.95 16.89 -2.89
C THR A 511 8.67 16.12 -3.26
N GLY A 512 7.77 15.92 -2.29
CA GLY A 512 6.51 15.18 -2.44
C GLY A 512 6.71 13.67 -2.51
N GLY A 513 7.80 13.17 -1.99
CA GLY A 513 8.04 11.76 -1.74
C GLY A 513 7.54 11.32 -0.36
N ARG A 514 8.13 10.26 0.15
CA ARG A 514 7.81 9.65 1.44
C ARG A 514 9.06 9.03 2.05
N LEU A 515 9.20 9.15 3.37
CA LEU A 515 10.22 8.45 4.14
C LEU A 515 9.82 6.98 4.34
N PHE A 516 10.76 6.07 4.15
CA PHE A 516 10.65 4.64 4.45
C PHE A 516 11.58 4.26 5.59
N ASP A 517 11.02 3.63 6.61
CA ASP A 517 11.77 3.09 7.73
C ASP A 517 12.10 1.62 7.48
N ALA A 518 13.35 1.32 7.22
CA ALA A 518 13.86 -0.01 6.92
C ALA A 518 14.78 -0.53 8.05
N THR A 519 14.51 -0.15 9.30
CA THR A 519 15.33 -0.55 10.45
C THR A 519 15.03 -1.96 10.97
N LYS A 520 13.98 -2.62 10.48
CA LYS A 520 13.65 -4.01 10.81
C LYS A 520 14.38 -4.98 9.89
N ASP A 521 14.67 -6.18 10.39
CA ASP A 521 15.34 -7.20 9.58
C ASP A 521 14.43 -7.92 8.59
N GLN A 522 13.11 -7.98 8.84
CA GLN A 522 12.13 -8.68 7.99
C GLN A 522 10.75 -8.02 8.01
N GLY A 523 9.99 -8.24 6.95
CA GLY A 523 8.60 -7.80 6.81
C GLY A 523 8.46 -6.29 6.55
N PRO A 524 7.26 -5.72 6.73
CA PRO A 524 7.05 -4.28 6.58
C PRO A 524 7.96 -3.50 7.53
N GLY A 525 8.76 -2.61 6.97
CA GLY A 525 9.82 -1.88 7.69
C GLY A 525 11.20 -2.55 7.63
N SER A 526 11.38 -3.58 6.79
CA SER A 526 12.68 -4.03 6.31
C SER A 526 13.08 -3.27 5.05
N LEU A 527 14.35 -3.41 4.66
CA LEU A 527 14.86 -2.79 3.43
C LEU A 527 14.16 -3.34 2.19
N ASP A 528 13.94 -4.66 2.13
CA ASP A 528 13.20 -5.29 1.04
C ASP A 528 11.74 -4.80 0.99
N GLY A 529 11.06 -4.72 2.13
CA GLY A 529 9.70 -4.19 2.21
C GLY A 529 9.58 -2.71 1.82
N ALA A 530 10.60 -1.88 2.14
CA ALA A 530 10.65 -0.49 1.69
C ALA A 530 10.77 -0.41 0.15
N PHE A 531 11.60 -1.24 -0.44
CA PHE A 531 11.74 -1.29 -1.89
C PHE A 531 10.49 -1.79 -2.60
N GLU A 532 9.86 -2.84 -2.12
CA GLU A 532 8.59 -3.32 -2.65
C GLU A 532 7.55 -2.18 -2.68
N GLU A 533 7.47 -1.40 -1.60
CA GLU A 533 6.53 -0.29 -1.52
C GLU A 533 6.93 0.86 -2.48
N ILE A 534 8.22 1.19 -2.60
CA ILE A 534 8.74 2.22 -3.52
C ILE A 534 8.43 1.85 -4.99
N ARG A 535 8.49 0.58 -5.35
CA ARG A 535 8.15 0.10 -6.71
C ARG A 535 6.74 0.51 -7.14
N GLY A 536 5.80 0.64 -6.22
CA GLY A 536 4.47 1.15 -6.50
C GLY A 536 4.42 2.64 -6.90
N TYR A 537 5.50 3.39 -6.67
CA TYR A 537 5.63 4.81 -7.05
C TYR A 537 6.43 5.01 -8.35
N GLN A 538 6.94 3.96 -8.90
CA GLN A 538 7.74 3.88 -10.12
C GLN A 538 6.94 3.22 -11.24
#